data_3ca59013eeb6e309b794230fd04a7b29
#
_entry.id   3ca59013eeb6e309b794230fd04a7b29
#
_cell.length_a   1.000
_cell.length_b   1.000
_cell.length_c   1.000
_cell.angle_alpha   90.00
_cell.angle_beta   90.00
_cell.angle_gamma   90.00
#
_symmetry.space_group_name_H-M   'P 1'
#
loop_
_entity.id
_entity.type
_entity.pdbx_description
1 polymer ?
#
loop_
_entity_poly.entity_id
_entity_poly.type
_entity_poly.pdbx_seq_one_letter_code
_entity_poly.pdbx_strand_id
1 'polypeptide(L)' 'MTQWFTSYIQKKYTYTDLHFHTPTEFIAYCKWLHSIEEFVYHQTGLKLLDLPDQTYRNSYEEGISVNEMISTILSEVI' A
#
# COMPACT_ATOMS: atom_id res chain seq x y z
N MET A 1 -6.11 -3.54 -18.00
CA MET A 1 -6.08 -2.53 -16.93
C MET A 1 -5.46 -3.09 -15.67
N THR A 2 -4.58 -2.31 -15.03
CA THR A 2 -3.95 -2.73 -13.78
C THR A 2 -4.94 -2.59 -12.63
N GLN A 3 -5.08 -3.63 -11.81
CA GLN A 3 -5.96 -3.57 -10.66
C GLN A 3 -5.31 -2.78 -9.51
N TRP A 4 -6.12 -2.38 -8.54
CA TRP A 4 -5.60 -1.72 -7.36
C TRP A 4 -4.73 -2.69 -6.55
N PHE A 5 -3.63 -2.19 -6.02
CA PHE A 5 -2.71 -3.00 -5.23
C PHE A 5 -3.40 -3.54 -3.97
N THR A 6 -4.21 -2.73 -3.32
CA THR A 6 -4.96 -3.16 -2.14
C THR A 6 -5.89 -4.33 -2.47
N SER A 7 -6.59 -4.26 -3.61
CA SER A 7 -7.46 -5.35 -4.05
C SER A 7 -6.67 -6.63 -4.33
N TYR A 8 -5.50 -6.49 -4.95
CA TYR A 8 -4.62 -7.61 -5.22
C TYR A 8 -4.19 -8.28 -3.91
N ILE A 9 -3.76 -7.48 -2.92
CA ILE A 9 -3.33 -7.99 -1.63
C ILE A 9 -4.48 -8.71 -0.92
N GLN A 10 -5.69 -8.14 -0.95
CA GLN A 10 -6.85 -8.74 -0.29
C GLN A 10 -7.27 -10.07 -0.91
N LYS A 11 -7.03 -10.24 -2.20
CA LYS A 11 -7.36 -11.50 -2.89
C LYS A 11 -6.29 -12.56 -2.71
N LYS A 12 -5.02 -12.15 -2.65
CA LYS A 12 -3.90 -13.08 -2.63
C LYS A 12 -3.51 -13.52 -1.23
N TYR A 13 -3.66 -12.66 -0.22
CA TYR A 13 -3.16 -12.90 1.12
C TYR A 13 -4.26 -12.87 2.17
N THR A 14 -4.07 -13.66 3.22
CA THR A 14 -4.88 -13.57 4.44
C THR A 14 -4.11 -12.72 5.45
N TYR A 15 -4.78 -12.39 6.57
CA TYR A 15 -4.11 -11.62 7.61
C TYR A 15 -2.91 -12.38 8.21
N THR A 16 -2.98 -13.70 8.28
CA THR A 16 -1.87 -14.51 8.80
C THR A 16 -0.68 -14.54 7.85
N ASP A 17 -0.93 -14.48 6.55
CA ASP A 17 0.15 -14.46 5.54
C ASP A 17 1.04 -13.23 5.71
N LEU A 18 0.48 -12.13 6.18
CA LEU A 18 1.21 -10.88 6.40
C LEU A 18 1.57 -10.65 7.86
N HIS A 19 1.45 -11.71 8.68
CA HIS A 19 1.84 -11.69 10.10
C HIS A 19 1.03 -10.71 10.95
N PHE A 20 -0.25 -10.51 10.62
CA PHE A 20 -1.17 -9.77 11.47
C PHE A 20 -1.85 -10.75 12.45
N HIS A 21 -2.18 -10.26 13.63
CA HIS A 21 -2.82 -11.08 14.66
C HIS A 21 -4.32 -11.23 14.44
N THR A 22 -4.96 -10.25 13.85
CA THR A 22 -6.41 -10.25 13.65
C THR A 22 -6.78 -9.75 12.26
N PRO A 23 -7.95 -10.15 11.72
CA PRO A 23 -8.44 -9.59 10.47
C PRO A 23 -8.62 -8.07 10.51
N THR A 24 -8.97 -7.53 11.69
CA THR A 24 -9.15 -6.09 11.86
C THR A 24 -7.85 -5.32 11.60
N GLU A 25 -6.72 -5.86 12.07
CA GLU A 25 -5.41 -5.26 11.81
C GLU A 25 -5.08 -5.27 10.32
N PHE A 26 -5.41 -6.35 9.63
CA PHE A 26 -5.20 -6.46 8.19
C PHE A 26 -6.05 -5.42 7.44
N ILE A 27 -7.30 -5.23 7.86
CA ILE A 27 -8.18 -4.23 7.25
C ILE A 27 -7.61 -2.82 7.44
N ALA A 28 -7.07 -2.52 8.61
CA ALA A 28 -6.45 -1.22 8.88
C ALA A 28 -5.25 -0.98 7.96
N TYR A 29 -4.43 -2.01 7.76
CA TYR A 29 -3.31 -1.95 6.82
C TYR A 29 -3.80 -1.68 5.40
N CYS A 30 -4.86 -2.36 4.97
CA CYS A 30 -5.43 -2.17 3.64
C CYS A 30 -5.96 -0.75 3.44
N LYS A 31 -6.56 -0.16 4.46
CA LYS A 31 -7.02 1.23 4.40
C LYS A 31 -5.85 2.20 4.24
N TRP A 32 -4.76 1.96 4.97
CA TRP A 32 -3.54 2.74 4.86
C TRP A 32 -2.99 2.66 3.43
N LEU A 33 -2.88 1.45 2.88
CA LEU A 33 -2.41 1.22 1.51
C LEU A 33 -3.30 1.91 0.49
N HIS A 34 -4.61 1.79 0.65
CA HIS A 34 -5.55 2.34 -0.32
C HIS A 34 -5.48 3.87 -0.36
N SER A 35 -5.30 4.51 0.79
CA SER A 35 -5.11 5.96 0.85
C SER A 35 -3.88 6.39 0.06
N ILE A 36 -2.79 5.63 0.18
CA ILE A 36 -1.57 5.89 -0.57
C ILE A 36 -1.81 5.71 -2.06
N GLU A 37 -2.47 4.62 -2.45
CA GLU A 37 -2.75 4.31 -3.85
C GLU A 37 -3.57 5.41 -4.51
N GLU A 38 -4.64 5.83 -3.86
CA GLU A 38 -5.52 6.86 -4.42
C GLU A 38 -4.77 8.16 -4.65
N PHE A 39 -3.97 8.58 -3.68
CA PHE A 39 -3.23 9.82 -3.81
C PHE A 39 -2.20 9.74 -4.94
N VAL A 40 -1.43 8.66 -5.00
CA VAL A 40 -0.42 8.46 -6.03
C VAL A 40 -1.08 8.42 -7.41
N TYR A 41 -2.21 7.73 -7.51
CA TYR A 41 -2.95 7.65 -8.77
C TYR A 41 -3.42 9.03 -9.24
N HIS A 42 -3.94 9.86 -8.34
CA HIS A 42 -4.38 11.21 -8.69
C HIS A 42 -3.23 12.12 -9.09
N GLN A 43 -2.04 11.89 -8.55
CA GLN A 43 -0.87 12.70 -8.88
C GLN A 43 -0.16 12.26 -10.16
N THR A 44 -0.12 10.97 -10.43
CA THR A 44 0.72 10.41 -11.50
C THR A 44 -0.05 9.67 -12.58
N GLY A 45 -1.30 9.29 -12.31
CA GLY A 45 -2.07 8.41 -13.20
C GLY A 45 -1.63 6.96 -13.14
N LEU A 46 -0.71 6.61 -12.23
CA LEU A 46 -0.20 5.25 -12.10
C LEU A 46 -0.71 4.60 -10.82
N LYS A 47 -0.95 3.29 -10.88
CA LYS A 47 -1.32 2.49 -9.71
C LYS A 47 -0.06 1.89 -9.11
N LEU A 48 -0.10 1.51 -7.83
CA LEU A 48 1.08 0.99 -7.15
C LEU A 48 1.66 -0.26 -7.82
N LEU A 49 0.82 -1.07 -8.47
CA LEU A 49 1.30 -2.24 -9.21
C LEU A 49 2.12 -1.87 -10.45
N ASP A 50 1.99 -0.64 -10.93
CA ASP A 50 2.75 -0.15 -12.08
C ASP A 50 4.10 0.46 -11.67
N LEU A 51 4.33 0.60 -10.38
CA LEU A 51 5.53 1.24 -9.83
C LEU A 51 6.48 0.19 -9.24
N PRO A 52 7.76 0.53 -9.01
CA PRO A 52 8.69 -0.37 -8.35
C PRO A 52 8.17 -0.80 -6.98
N ASP A 53 8.45 -2.05 -6.60
CA ASP A 53 8.02 -2.59 -5.32
C ASP A 53 8.63 -1.84 -4.14
N GLN A 54 7.82 -1.69 -3.08
CA GLN A 54 8.23 -1.07 -1.84
C GLN A 54 7.97 -2.04 -0.69
N THR A 55 8.64 -1.84 0.44
CA THR A 55 8.44 -2.66 1.63
C THR A 55 7.26 -2.12 2.44
N TYR A 56 6.07 -2.16 1.85
CA TYR A 56 4.87 -1.55 2.45
C TYR A 56 4.56 -2.09 3.84
N ARG A 57 4.62 -3.41 4.01
CA ARG A 57 4.30 -4.01 5.31
C ARG A 57 5.27 -3.57 6.40
N ASN A 58 6.56 -3.53 6.09
CA ASN A 58 7.58 -3.08 7.03
C ASN A 58 7.41 -1.61 7.36
N SER A 59 7.14 -0.78 6.36
CA SER A 59 6.91 0.65 6.57
C SER A 59 5.70 0.88 7.46
N TYR A 60 4.63 0.11 7.27
CA TYR A 60 3.45 0.20 8.11
C TYR A 60 3.79 -0.14 9.57
N GLU A 61 4.57 -1.20 9.79
CA GLU A 61 5.00 -1.60 11.13
C GLU A 61 5.85 -0.55 11.82
N GLU A 62 6.68 0.15 11.05
CA GLU A 62 7.53 1.21 11.58
C GLU A 62 6.76 2.49 11.92
N GLY A 63 5.47 2.53 11.63
CA GLY A 63 4.65 3.68 11.90
C GLY A 63 4.76 4.80 10.88
N ILE A 64 5.23 4.47 9.67
CA ILE A 64 5.33 5.45 8.59
C ILE A 64 3.93 5.92 8.20
N SER A 65 3.72 7.23 8.17
CA SER A 65 2.42 7.80 7.82
C SER A 65 2.14 7.70 6.33
N VAL A 66 0.87 7.89 5.95
CA VAL A 66 0.46 7.93 4.55
C VAL A 66 1.27 9.00 3.80
N ASN A 67 1.39 10.19 4.37
CA ASN A 67 2.11 11.29 3.75
C ASN A 67 3.59 10.99 3.54
N GLU A 68 4.23 10.39 4.52
CA GLU A 68 5.64 10.00 4.42
C GLU A 68 5.84 8.95 3.34
N MET A 69 4.95 7.96 3.28
CA MET A 69 5.04 6.91 2.28
C MET A 69 4.82 7.47 0.87
N ILE A 70 3.88 8.37 0.72
CA ILE A 70 3.64 9.05 -0.56
C ILE A 70 4.88 9.81 -1.02
N SER A 71 5.52 10.54 -0.12
CA SER A 71 6.75 11.27 -0.43
C SER A 71 7.86 10.34 -0.92
N THR A 72 8.00 9.19 -0.27
CA THR A 72 8.99 8.19 -0.66
C THR A 72 8.71 7.67 -2.06
N ILE A 73 7.46 7.32 -2.34
CA ILE A 73 7.07 6.79 -3.65
C ILE A 73 7.28 7.83 -4.74
N LEU A 74 6.82 9.05 -4.53
CA LEU A 74 6.92 10.10 -5.54
C LEU A 74 8.36 10.49 -5.83
N SER A 75 9.25 10.41 -4.84
CA SER A 75 10.65 10.72 -5.05
C SER A 75 11.33 9.70 -5.97
N GLU A 76 10.81 8.49 -6.05
CA GLU A 76 11.33 7.46 -6.95
C GLU A 76 10.74 7.54 -8.36
N VAL A 77 9.57 8.14 -8.50
CA VAL A 77 8.88 8.27 -9.79
C VAL A 77 9.35 9.50 -10.54
N ILE A 78 9.71 10.54 -9.83
CA ILE A 78 10.18 11.82 -10.39
C ILE A 78 11.72 11.84 -10.49
#